data_e290f987ded52a79389c9a9ff369f3db
#
_entry.id   e290f987ded52a79389c9a9ff369f3db
#
_cell.length_a   1.000
_cell.length_b   1.000
_cell.length_c   1.000
_cell.angle_alpha   90.00
_cell.angle_beta   90.00
_cell.angle_gamma   90.00
#
_symmetry.space_group_name_H-M   'P 1'
#
loop_
_entity.id
_entity.type
_entity.pdbx_description
1 polymer ?
#
loop_
_entity_poly.entity_id
_entity_poly.type
_entity_poly.pdbx_seq_one_letter_code
_entity_poly.pdbx_strand_id
1 'polypeptide(L)'
;MNHLIKTLAEDTAIATRAFAQSTVVPIDNEPTPTLIVEPPLPGPLAQGVVFIPYRVENLRILPVAGPAARNVSPRVGHLHITVDDLPWLWADFGQSNTIVLAGMPRGQHKVLIELVDAEGNLFTAQTVTFNSPGKDGRP
;
A
#
# COMPACT_ATOMS: atom_id res chain seq x y z
N MET A 1 -8.66 -27.44 -73.66
CA MET A 1 -8.30 -27.93 -72.34
C MET A 1 -8.03 -26.71 -71.45
N ASN A 2 -9.04 -26.33 -70.62
CA ASN A 2 -8.93 -25.22 -69.71
C ASN A 2 -8.55 -25.73 -68.33
N HIS A 3 -7.32 -25.40 -67.87
CA HIS A 3 -6.93 -25.61 -66.53
C HIS A 3 -7.40 -24.43 -65.64
N LEU A 4 -8.40 -24.69 -64.80
CA LEU A 4 -8.83 -23.79 -63.78
C LEU A 4 -7.80 -23.84 -62.61
N ILE A 5 -7.03 -22.79 -62.45
CA ILE A 5 -6.22 -22.61 -61.25
C ILE A 5 -7.13 -22.04 -60.16
N LYS A 6 -7.45 -22.85 -59.17
CA LYS A 6 -8.10 -22.38 -57.92
C LYS A 6 -7.02 -21.76 -57.05
N THR A 7 -7.04 -20.45 -56.95
CA THR A 7 -6.28 -19.72 -55.95
C THR A 7 -6.99 -19.90 -54.59
N LEU A 8 -6.37 -20.63 -53.67
CA LEU A 8 -6.77 -20.65 -52.26
C LEU A 8 -6.28 -19.34 -51.64
N ALA A 9 -7.22 -18.46 -51.32
CA ALA A 9 -6.96 -17.34 -50.44
C ALA A 9 -6.90 -17.88 -49.02
N GLU A 10 -5.73 -17.93 -48.44
CA GLU A 10 -5.58 -18.20 -47.00
C GLU A 10 -5.97 -16.94 -46.26
N ASP A 11 -7.15 -16.96 -45.65
CA ASP A 11 -7.60 -15.96 -44.70
C ASP A 11 -6.77 -16.13 -43.40
N THR A 12 -5.69 -15.38 -43.29
CA THR A 12 -4.93 -15.27 -42.06
C THR A 12 -5.71 -14.34 -41.15
N ALA A 13 -6.64 -14.91 -40.37
CA ALA A 13 -7.30 -14.19 -39.29
C ALA A 13 -6.28 -13.88 -38.20
N ILE A 14 -5.75 -12.66 -38.21
CA ILE A 14 -4.96 -12.13 -37.10
C ILE A 14 -5.93 -11.93 -35.94
N ALA A 15 -5.93 -12.88 -35.01
CA ALA A 15 -6.64 -12.73 -33.77
C ALA A 15 -5.97 -11.60 -32.95
N THR A 16 -6.51 -10.41 -33.07
CA THR A 16 -6.14 -9.29 -32.19
C THR A 16 -6.61 -9.65 -30.78
N ARG A 17 -5.69 -10.10 -29.94
CA ARG A 17 -5.96 -10.23 -28.50
C ARG A 17 -6.18 -8.82 -27.99
N ALA A 18 -7.43 -8.46 -27.79
CA ALA A 18 -7.78 -7.31 -27.00
C ALA A 18 -7.31 -7.61 -25.57
N PHE A 19 -6.21 -7.01 -25.17
CA PHE A 19 -5.88 -6.92 -23.75
C PHE A 19 -7.02 -6.12 -23.11
N ALA A 20 -7.78 -6.76 -22.23
CA ALA A 20 -8.72 -6.06 -21.40
C ALA A 20 -7.91 -5.07 -20.56
N GLN A 21 -7.85 -3.83 -21.00
CA GLN A 21 -7.31 -2.75 -20.19
C GLN A 21 -8.26 -2.66 -18.99
N SER A 22 -7.70 -2.88 -17.79
CA SER A 22 -8.41 -2.57 -16.56
C SER A 22 -8.69 -1.08 -16.61
N THR A 23 -9.92 -0.74 -16.98
CA THR A 23 -10.34 0.65 -16.99
C THR A 23 -10.37 1.13 -15.55
N VAL A 24 -9.43 2.00 -15.21
CA VAL A 24 -9.49 2.75 -13.97
C VAL A 24 -10.68 3.70 -14.10
N VAL A 25 -11.67 3.52 -13.25
CA VAL A 25 -12.89 4.35 -13.27
C VAL A 25 -12.81 5.47 -12.24
N PRO A 26 -13.48 6.60 -12.47
CA PRO A 26 -13.55 7.68 -11.48
C PRO A 26 -14.16 7.22 -10.16
N ILE A 27 -13.74 7.86 -9.08
CA ILE A 27 -14.32 7.66 -7.75
C ILE A 27 -15.70 8.34 -7.73
N ASP A 28 -16.75 7.53 -7.72
CA ASP A 28 -18.11 8.01 -7.51
C ASP A 28 -18.67 7.33 -6.25
N ASN A 29 -18.86 8.09 -5.19
CA ASN A 29 -19.51 7.65 -3.95
C ASN A 29 -18.79 6.51 -3.19
N GLU A 30 -17.47 6.38 -3.31
CA GLU A 30 -16.73 5.43 -2.49
C GLU A 30 -16.72 5.85 -1.00
N PRO A 31 -16.84 4.90 -0.07
CA PRO A 31 -16.70 5.19 1.35
C PRO A 31 -15.36 5.85 1.68
N THR A 32 -15.32 6.63 2.75
CA THR A 32 -14.07 7.22 3.24
C THR A 32 -13.10 6.11 3.65
N PRO A 33 -11.81 6.22 3.32
CA PRO A 33 -10.80 5.29 3.80
C PRO A 33 -10.69 5.29 5.31
N THR A 34 -10.48 4.11 5.89
CA THR A 34 -10.23 3.94 7.32
C THR A 34 -8.92 3.21 7.56
N LEU A 35 -8.24 3.59 8.62
CA LEU A 35 -7.02 2.97 9.10
C LEU A 35 -7.26 2.42 10.51
N ILE A 36 -7.03 1.13 10.69
CA ILE A 36 -7.13 0.44 11.96
C ILE A 36 -5.74 -0.04 12.31
N VAL A 37 -5.22 0.37 13.46
CA VAL A 37 -3.87 0.03 13.91
C VAL A 37 -3.97 -0.68 15.25
N GLU A 38 -3.30 -1.83 15.34
CA GLU A 38 -3.22 -2.61 16.56
C GLU A 38 -1.99 -2.21 17.38
N PRO A 39 -1.97 -2.47 18.68
CA PRO A 39 -0.77 -2.33 19.49
C PRO A 39 0.38 -3.21 18.94
N PRO A 40 1.65 -2.86 19.19
CA PRO A 40 2.77 -3.71 18.84
C PRO A 40 2.63 -5.11 19.42
N LEU A 41 3.01 -6.12 18.65
CA LEU A 41 2.99 -7.51 19.08
C LEU A 41 3.92 -7.71 20.27
N PRO A 42 3.44 -8.22 21.41
CA PRO A 42 4.22 -8.26 22.65
C PRO A 42 5.44 -9.20 22.56
N GLY A 43 5.33 -10.31 21.85
CA GLY A 43 6.43 -11.27 21.70
C GLY A 43 7.66 -10.67 21.01
N PRO A 44 7.54 -10.15 19.78
CA PRO A 44 8.62 -9.44 19.11
C PRO A 44 9.12 -8.23 19.89
N LEU A 45 8.21 -7.44 20.48
CA LEU A 45 8.58 -6.25 21.26
C LEU A 45 9.48 -6.60 22.44
N ALA A 46 9.21 -7.69 23.14
CA ALA A 46 10.06 -8.18 24.23
C ALA A 46 11.49 -8.55 23.77
N GLN A 47 11.68 -8.77 22.48
CA GLN A 47 12.97 -9.03 21.84
C GLN A 47 13.58 -7.78 21.17
N GLY A 48 13.00 -6.61 21.39
CA GLY A 48 13.48 -5.35 20.80
C GLY A 48 13.11 -5.15 19.32
N VAL A 49 12.16 -5.90 18.80
CA VAL A 49 11.63 -5.75 17.44
C VAL A 49 10.16 -5.36 17.51
N VAL A 50 9.80 -4.29 16.83
CA VAL A 50 8.45 -3.73 16.87
C VAL A 50 7.69 -4.16 15.63
N PHE A 51 6.62 -4.92 15.80
CA PHE A 51 5.66 -5.26 14.76
C PHE A 51 4.33 -4.63 15.09
N ILE A 52 3.89 -3.66 14.29
CA ILE A 52 2.62 -2.96 14.44
C ILE A 52 1.68 -3.42 13.33
N PRO A 53 0.74 -4.33 13.63
CA PRO A 53 -0.26 -4.75 12.65
C PRO A 53 -1.20 -3.60 12.32
N TYR A 54 -1.61 -3.51 11.05
CA TYR A 54 -2.63 -2.56 10.61
C TYR A 54 -3.55 -3.15 9.56
N ARG A 55 -4.71 -2.52 9.38
CA ARG A 55 -5.65 -2.81 8.30
C ARG A 55 -6.18 -1.52 7.72
N VAL A 56 -6.26 -1.47 6.41
CA VAL A 56 -6.87 -0.36 5.67
C VAL A 56 -8.15 -0.85 5.02
N GLU A 57 -9.21 -0.06 5.10
CA GLU A 57 -10.49 -0.31 4.45
C GLU A 57 -10.80 0.83 3.46
N ASN A 58 -11.51 0.52 2.40
CA ASN A 58 -11.94 1.45 1.35
C ASN A 58 -10.77 2.16 0.62
N LEU A 59 -9.58 1.55 0.63
CA LEU A 59 -8.40 2.02 -0.08
C LEU A 59 -7.46 0.84 -0.31
N ARG A 60 -6.79 0.82 -1.44
CA ARG A 60 -5.75 -0.14 -1.78
C ARG A 60 -4.39 0.55 -1.65
N ILE A 61 -3.50 -0.06 -0.88
CA ILE A 61 -2.10 0.38 -0.82
C ILE A 61 -1.40 -0.14 -2.07
N LEU A 62 -0.97 0.77 -2.93
CA LEU A 62 -0.28 0.45 -4.18
C LEU A 62 0.83 1.47 -4.44
N PRO A 63 1.94 1.06 -5.08
CA PRO A 63 3.04 1.95 -5.43
C PRO A 63 2.69 2.82 -6.66
N VAL A 64 1.60 3.56 -6.55
CA VAL A 64 1.09 4.46 -7.59
C VAL A 64 1.01 5.85 -7.00
N ALA A 65 1.56 6.83 -7.70
CA ALA A 65 1.57 8.22 -7.30
C ALA A 65 1.13 9.14 -8.44
N GLY A 66 0.76 10.36 -8.08
CA GLY A 66 0.43 11.43 -8.99
C GLY A 66 -1.06 11.71 -9.15
N PRO A 67 -1.39 12.87 -9.75
CA PRO A 67 -2.76 13.40 -9.78
C PRO A 67 -3.77 12.51 -10.51
N ALA A 68 -3.34 11.77 -11.53
CA ALA A 68 -4.23 10.87 -12.26
C ALA A 68 -4.71 9.68 -11.41
N ALA A 69 -3.93 9.26 -10.42
CA ALA A 69 -4.28 8.16 -9.53
C ALA A 69 -5.16 8.59 -8.34
N ARG A 70 -5.34 9.89 -8.13
CA ARG A 70 -6.11 10.42 -7.00
C ARG A 70 -7.61 10.17 -7.11
N ASN A 71 -8.14 10.17 -8.34
CA ASN A 71 -9.58 10.10 -8.60
C ASN A 71 -9.98 8.79 -9.28
N VAL A 72 -9.39 7.68 -8.84
CA VAL A 72 -9.68 6.36 -9.39
C VAL A 72 -10.41 5.47 -8.39
N SER A 73 -11.20 4.54 -8.91
CA SER A 73 -11.90 3.51 -8.15
C SER A 73 -11.40 2.11 -8.57
N PRO A 74 -11.07 1.20 -7.65
CA PRO A 74 -10.98 1.41 -6.19
C PRO A 74 -9.90 2.41 -5.82
N ARG A 75 -10.16 3.20 -4.78
CA ARG A 75 -9.25 4.23 -4.29
C ARG A 75 -7.86 3.68 -3.98
N VAL A 76 -6.82 4.41 -4.34
CA VAL A 76 -5.42 4.04 -4.09
C VAL A 76 -4.69 5.06 -3.24
N GLY A 77 -3.69 4.60 -2.51
CA GLY A 77 -2.87 5.45 -1.64
C GLY A 77 -1.76 4.65 -0.98
N HIS A 78 -1.20 5.22 0.07
CA HIS A 78 -0.10 4.62 0.83
C HIS A 78 -0.08 5.14 2.28
N LEU A 79 0.86 4.64 3.08
CA LEU A 79 1.08 5.15 4.42
C LEU A 79 2.28 6.10 4.46
N HIS A 80 2.16 7.18 5.23
CA HIS A 80 3.28 7.95 5.73
C HIS A 80 3.52 7.57 7.20
N ILE A 81 4.77 7.31 7.55
CA ILE A 81 5.14 6.84 8.88
C ILE A 81 6.24 7.73 9.45
N THR A 82 5.97 8.30 10.61
CA THR A 82 6.89 9.14 11.36
C THR A 82 7.14 8.55 12.74
N VAL A 83 8.39 8.43 13.14
CA VAL A 83 8.80 7.91 14.45
C VAL A 83 9.32 9.07 15.31
N ASP A 84 8.84 9.17 16.55
CA ASP A 84 9.31 10.10 17.59
C ASP A 84 9.39 11.58 17.13
N ASP A 85 8.45 12.01 16.30
CA ASP A 85 8.43 13.37 15.71
C ASP A 85 9.72 13.76 14.96
N LEU A 86 10.44 12.79 14.45
CA LEU A 86 11.61 13.06 13.61
C LEU A 86 11.22 13.90 12.38
N PRO A 87 12.11 14.76 11.87
CA PRO A 87 11.79 15.67 10.76
C PRO A 87 11.73 14.95 9.40
N TRP A 88 11.66 13.65 9.37
CA TRP A 88 11.54 12.81 8.19
C TRP A 88 10.49 11.72 8.39
N LEU A 89 9.89 11.33 7.32
CA LEU A 89 8.97 10.20 7.26
C LEU A 89 9.38 9.26 6.13
N TRP A 90 8.88 8.03 6.13
CA TRP A 90 8.94 7.19 4.94
C TRP A 90 7.53 6.88 4.44
N ALA A 91 7.42 6.71 3.13
CA ALA A 91 6.22 6.23 2.50
C ALA A 91 6.25 4.70 2.42
N ASP A 92 5.23 4.04 2.95
CA ASP A 92 5.06 2.60 2.86
C ASP A 92 3.99 2.28 1.82
N PHE A 93 4.42 1.66 0.74
CA PHE A 93 3.58 1.17 -0.35
C PHE A 93 3.38 -0.35 -0.28
N GLY A 94 3.87 -0.97 0.79
CA GLY A 94 3.82 -2.41 0.99
C GLY A 94 2.41 -2.89 1.34
N GLN A 95 2.17 -4.16 1.05
CA GLN A 95 0.91 -4.84 1.39
C GLN A 95 1.12 -5.86 2.52
N SER A 96 2.11 -5.62 3.37
CA SER A 96 2.47 -6.51 4.48
C SER A 96 1.48 -6.48 5.63
N ASN A 97 0.62 -5.44 5.70
CA ASN A 97 -0.29 -5.17 6.80
C ASN A 97 0.42 -5.11 8.18
N THR A 98 1.71 -4.82 8.17
CA THR A 98 2.53 -4.74 9.38
C THR A 98 3.68 -3.76 9.18
N ILE A 99 3.80 -2.80 10.07
CA ILE A 99 4.96 -1.91 10.15
C ILE A 99 6.00 -2.59 11.02
N VAL A 100 7.24 -2.65 10.53
CA VAL A 100 8.35 -3.29 11.25
C VAL A 100 9.41 -2.24 11.57
N LEU A 101 9.76 -2.12 12.86
CA LEU A 101 10.84 -1.27 13.34
C LEU A 101 11.85 -2.14 14.08
N ALA A 102 13.11 -2.00 13.73
CA ALA A 102 14.21 -2.72 14.37
C ALA A 102 15.25 -1.73 14.93
N GLY A 103 15.92 -2.16 15.99
CA GLY A 103 17.01 -1.37 16.58
C GLY A 103 16.55 -0.11 17.31
N MET A 104 15.29 -0.08 17.77
CA MET A 104 14.78 1.03 18.57
C MET A 104 15.55 1.11 19.89
N PRO A 105 16.00 2.30 20.29
CA PRO A 105 16.61 2.49 21.60
C PRO A 105 15.68 2.07 22.74
N ARG A 106 16.24 1.87 23.92
CA ARG A 106 15.44 1.65 25.13
C ARG A 106 14.65 2.92 25.45
N GLY A 107 13.40 2.78 25.79
CA GLY A 107 12.55 3.87 26.25
C GLY A 107 11.20 3.91 25.56
N GLN A 108 10.49 4.99 25.83
CA GLN A 108 9.18 5.23 25.23
C GLN A 108 9.34 5.80 23.81
N HIS A 109 8.54 5.26 22.91
CA HIS A 109 8.48 5.68 21.52
C HIS A 109 7.05 5.89 21.08
N LYS A 110 6.88 6.68 20.03
CA LYS A 110 5.61 6.85 19.32
C LYS A 110 5.79 6.74 17.82
N VAL A 111 4.80 6.20 17.16
CA VAL A 111 4.74 6.09 15.71
C VAL A 111 3.45 6.72 15.24
N LEU A 112 3.56 7.77 14.43
CA LEU A 112 2.46 8.35 13.70
C LEU A 112 2.33 7.62 12.36
N ILE A 113 1.13 7.13 12.06
CA ILE A 113 0.80 6.40 10.85
C ILE A 113 -0.33 7.16 10.17
N GLU A 114 -0.07 7.69 9.00
CA GLU A 114 -1.00 8.49 8.23
C GLU A 114 -1.40 7.73 6.96
N LEU A 115 -2.69 7.58 6.72
CA LEU A 115 -3.21 7.05 5.48
C LEU A 115 -3.46 8.22 4.51
N VAL A 116 -2.77 8.19 3.38
CA VAL A 116 -2.78 9.29 2.41
C VAL A 116 -3.19 8.81 1.02
N ASP A 117 -3.64 9.75 0.19
CA ASP A 117 -3.92 9.50 -1.21
C ASP A 117 -2.63 9.37 -2.05
N ALA A 118 -2.78 9.21 -3.37
CA ALA A 118 -1.66 9.07 -4.29
C ALA A 118 -0.77 10.34 -4.42
N GLU A 119 -1.21 11.48 -3.91
CA GLU A 119 -0.45 12.74 -3.86
C GLU A 119 0.05 13.09 -2.46
N GLY A 120 -0.25 12.24 -1.45
CA GLY A 120 0.14 12.47 -0.06
C GLY A 120 -0.85 13.31 0.75
N ASN A 121 -2.08 13.53 0.26
CA ASN A 121 -3.11 14.22 1.04
C ASN A 121 -3.72 13.27 2.07
N LEU A 122 -3.84 13.75 3.30
CA LEU A 122 -4.27 12.96 4.45
C LEU A 122 -5.76 12.57 4.36
N PHE A 123 -6.05 11.29 4.58
CA PHE A 123 -7.39 10.79 4.89
C PHE A 123 -7.60 10.68 6.39
N THR A 124 -6.72 9.98 7.07
CA THR A 124 -6.82 9.70 8.52
C THR A 124 -5.45 9.33 9.07
N ALA A 125 -5.29 9.43 10.39
CA ALA A 125 -4.05 9.11 11.09
C ALA A 125 -4.32 8.37 12.40
N GLN A 126 -3.36 7.55 12.82
CA GLN A 126 -3.32 6.86 14.10
C GLN A 126 -1.94 7.03 14.73
N THR A 127 -1.89 7.15 16.03
CA THR A 127 -0.63 7.18 16.80
C THR A 127 -0.56 5.98 17.73
N VAL A 128 0.55 5.26 17.68
CA VAL A 128 0.85 4.14 18.56
C VAL A 128 2.01 4.50 19.45
N THR A 129 1.90 4.24 20.74
CA THR A 129 2.98 4.41 21.72
C THR A 129 3.35 3.07 22.33
N PHE A 130 4.64 2.87 22.59
CA PHE A 130 5.15 1.66 23.22
C PHE A 130 6.46 1.93 23.95
N ASN A 131 6.85 1.01 24.83
CA ASN A 131 8.16 1.01 25.46
C ASN A 131 9.04 -0.06 24.80
N SER A 132 10.19 0.35 24.27
CA SER A 132 11.18 -0.57 23.75
C SER A 132 12.15 -1.00 24.85
N PRO A 133 12.47 -2.30 25.00
CA PRO A 133 13.53 -2.76 25.89
C PRO A 133 14.94 -2.47 25.38
N GLY A 134 15.04 -1.96 24.12
CA GLY A 134 16.31 -1.79 23.42
C GLY A 134 16.77 -3.06 22.69
N LYS A 135 17.88 -2.95 21.97
CA LYS A 135 18.40 -3.95 21.05
C LYS A 135 18.64 -5.34 21.67
N ASP A 136 18.93 -5.39 22.97
CA ASP A 136 19.35 -6.65 23.63
C ASP A 136 18.26 -7.25 24.52
N GLY A 137 17.06 -6.64 24.57
CA GLY A 137 15.97 -7.12 25.44
C GLY A 137 16.34 -7.23 26.93
N ARG A 138 17.51 -6.72 27.31
CA ARG A 138 17.98 -6.77 28.70
C ARG A 138 17.52 -5.54 29.48
N PRO A 139 17.15 -5.74 30.75
CA PRO A 139 16.74 -4.64 31.64
C PRO A 139 17.86 -3.63 31.87
#